data_d5a8ff358b57bfbfd30d84bae06a6d1f
#
_entry.id   d5a8ff358b57bfbfd30d84bae06a6d1f
#
_cell.length_a   1.000
_cell.length_b   1.000
_cell.length_c   1.000
_cell.angle_alpha   90.00
_cell.angle_beta   90.00
_cell.angle_gamma   90.00
#
_symmetry.space_group_name_H-M   'P 1'
#
loop_
_entity.id
_entity.type
_entity.pdbx_description
1 polymer ?
#
loop_
_entity_poly.entity_id
_entity_poly.type
_entity_poly.pdbx_seq_one_letter_code
_entity_poly.pdbx_strand_id
1 'polypeptide(L)'
;MCSGLRCRVHTTGAALTPAAHACEDPPVEHDIDPVTVGAVGVLDPGECAAVVTRVAALIDVEALDSSAPGEAVPLWRTAGSEAWLNTWWQPRDSGFHDHGGSGGGVHVIAGEVTGEYLRIEGGRRATRFGAGESFSFTGDRIHRVDHHEGAVTVHVYSPPLGSIGHYELVDGELRREHGPPDEVSPPSAALTRALGG
;
A
#
# COMPACT_ATOMS: atom_id res chain seq x y z
N MET A 1 9.37 -35.90 9.43
CA MET A 1 10.41 -36.91 9.16
C MET A 1 10.87 -36.73 7.73
N CYS A 2 11.90 -35.92 7.53
CA CYS A 2 12.48 -35.70 6.20
C CYS A 2 13.69 -36.59 6.04
N SER A 3 13.60 -37.52 5.09
CA SER A 3 14.66 -38.49 4.75
C SER A 3 15.74 -37.79 3.92
N GLY A 4 16.98 -37.94 4.39
CA GLY A 4 18.14 -37.32 3.77
C GLY A 4 18.50 -37.80 2.37
N LEU A 5 18.84 -36.88 1.49
CA LEU A 5 19.66 -37.13 0.31
C LEU A 5 21.08 -36.64 0.58
N ARG A 6 22.06 -37.56 0.58
CA ARG A 6 23.48 -37.23 0.63
C ARG A 6 23.99 -36.92 -0.78
N CYS A 7 24.42 -35.67 -1.03
CA CYS A 7 25.21 -35.36 -2.20
C CYS A 7 26.66 -35.79 -1.98
N ARG A 8 27.21 -36.64 -2.89
CA ARG A 8 28.65 -36.95 -3.00
C ARG A 8 29.34 -35.80 -3.78
N VAL A 9 30.32 -35.22 -3.16
CA VAL A 9 31.22 -34.26 -3.79
C VAL A 9 32.36 -35.00 -4.44
N HIS A 10 32.51 -34.87 -5.78
CA HIS A 10 33.76 -35.20 -6.48
C HIS A 10 34.65 -33.97 -6.54
N THR A 11 35.80 -34.00 -5.92
CA THR A 11 36.81 -32.96 -5.95
C THR A 11 37.65 -33.07 -7.19
N THR A 12 37.56 -32.10 -8.11
CA THR A 12 38.66 -31.69 -8.99
C THR A 12 38.69 -30.17 -8.99
N GLY A 13 39.87 -29.63 -8.68
CA GLY A 13 40.07 -28.27 -8.27
C GLY A 13 39.77 -27.22 -9.35
N ALA A 14 39.01 -26.24 -8.96
CA ALA A 14 39.08 -24.85 -9.37
C ALA A 14 38.27 -24.06 -8.32
N ALA A 15 38.84 -22.98 -7.82
CA ALA A 15 38.21 -22.16 -6.79
C ALA A 15 36.93 -21.53 -7.33
N LEU A 16 35.78 -22.07 -6.90
CA LEU A 16 34.46 -21.45 -7.05
C LEU A 16 34.00 -20.98 -5.69
N THR A 17 33.86 -19.68 -5.55
CA THR A 17 33.14 -19.05 -4.43
C THR A 17 31.75 -19.70 -4.32
N PRO A 18 31.31 -20.18 -3.13
CA PRO A 18 29.98 -20.71 -2.98
C PRO A 18 29.00 -19.54 -3.07
N ALA A 19 28.20 -19.50 -4.13
CA ALA A 19 26.97 -18.75 -4.13
C ALA A 19 26.06 -19.39 -3.08
N ALA A 20 25.80 -18.69 -1.98
CA ALA A 20 24.77 -19.05 -1.03
C ALA A 20 23.43 -18.95 -1.75
N HIS A 21 22.88 -20.08 -2.17
CA HIS A 21 21.46 -20.18 -2.48
C HIS A 21 20.71 -20.07 -1.13
N ALA A 22 20.28 -18.86 -0.79
CA ALA A 22 19.23 -18.69 0.19
C ALA A 22 18.01 -19.42 -0.38
N CYS A 23 17.47 -20.39 0.35
CA CYS A 23 16.10 -20.85 0.11
C CYS A 23 15.21 -19.69 0.55
N GLU A 24 14.78 -18.87 -0.40
CA GLU A 24 13.73 -17.90 -0.17
C GLU A 24 12.42 -18.68 -0.06
N ASP A 25 11.73 -18.57 1.06
CA ASP A 25 10.38 -19.07 1.19
C ASP A 25 9.52 -18.35 0.13
N PRO A 26 8.58 -19.07 -0.53
CA PRO A 26 7.71 -18.43 -1.48
C PRO A 26 6.91 -17.34 -0.74
N PRO A 27 6.83 -16.14 -1.31
CA PRO A 27 6.15 -15.03 -0.73
C PRO A 27 4.66 -15.36 -0.54
N VAL A 28 4.07 -14.78 0.50
CA VAL A 28 2.63 -14.92 0.78
C VAL A 28 1.86 -14.15 -0.30
N GLU A 29 1.31 -14.87 -1.24
CA GLU A 29 0.45 -14.32 -2.30
C GLU A 29 -0.90 -13.95 -1.66
N HIS A 30 -1.12 -12.65 -1.41
CA HIS A 30 -2.45 -12.14 -1.07
C HIS A 30 -3.23 -12.00 -2.38
N ASP A 31 -3.63 -13.13 -2.97
CA ASP A 31 -4.45 -13.14 -4.20
C ASP A 31 -5.91 -12.86 -3.82
N ILE A 32 -6.23 -11.57 -3.67
CA ILE A 32 -7.61 -11.13 -3.43
C ILE A 32 -8.24 -10.86 -4.79
N ASP A 33 -9.18 -11.73 -5.17
CA ASP A 33 -9.97 -11.54 -6.38
C ASP A 33 -10.86 -10.29 -6.25
N PRO A 34 -10.64 -9.26 -7.09
CA PRO A 34 -11.41 -8.02 -7.05
C PRO A 34 -12.92 -8.24 -7.28
N VAL A 35 -13.32 -9.27 -8.01
CA VAL A 35 -14.74 -9.60 -8.23
C VAL A 35 -15.39 -10.04 -6.92
N THR A 36 -14.72 -10.88 -6.15
CA THR A 36 -15.22 -11.39 -4.86
C THR A 36 -15.47 -10.27 -3.85
N VAL A 37 -14.64 -9.23 -3.86
CA VAL A 37 -14.80 -8.06 -2.97
C VAL A 37 -15.66 -6.95 -3.59
N GLY A 38 -16.23 -7.18 -4.78
CA GLY A 38 -17.13 -6.23 -5.45
C GLY A 38 -16.40 -5.04 -6.09
N ALA A 39 -15.12 -5.18 -6.42
CA ALA A 39 -14.33 -4.16 -7.09
C ALA A 39 -14.41 -4.29 -8.61
N VAL A 40 -15.63 -4.25 -9.15
CA VAL A 40 -15.90 -4.40 -10.58
C VAL A 40 -16.15 -3.03 -11.21
N GLY A 41 -15.38 -2.70 -12.25
CA GLY A 41 -15.51 -1.42 -12.96
C GLY A 41 -14.91 -0.25 -12.20
N VAL A 42 -15.37 0.96 -12.55
CA VAL A 42 -14.99 2.20 -11.86
C VAL A 42 -15.92 2.38 -10.66
N LEU A 43 -15.33 2.64 -9.51
CA LEU A 43 -16.02 2.78 -8.23
C LEU A 43 -16.11 4.26 -7.84
N ASP A 44 -17.20 4.65 -7.21
CA ASP A 44 -17.26 5.92 -6.50
C ASP A 44 -16.57 5.84 -5.12
N PRO A 45 -16.32 6.97 -4.44
CA PRO A 45 -15.65 6.94 -3.13
C PRO A 45 -16.37 6.13 -2.05
N GLY A 46 -17.70 6.07 -2.09
CA GLY A 46 -18.50 5.26 -1.15
C GLY A 46 -18.35 3.76 -1.43
N GLU A 47 -18.32 3.38 -2.70
CA GLU A 47 -18.04 2.02 -3.14
C GLU A 47 -16.60 1.61 -2.77
N CYS A 48 -15.62 2.51 -2.95
CA CYS A 48 -14.25 2.29 -2.50
C CYS A 48 -14.20 2.01 -0.98
N ALA A 49 -14.89 2.81 -0.16
CA ALA A 49 -14.97 2.59 1.30
C ALA A 49 -15.61 1.24 1.65
N ALA A 50 -16.62 0.79 0.91
CA ALA A 50 -17.23 -0.51 1.12
C ALA A 50 -16.29 -1.65 0.70
N VAL A 51 -15.52 -1.48 -0.38
CA VAL A 51 -14.55 -2.47 -0.85
C VAL A 51 -13.41 -2.62 0.14
N VAL A 52 -12.78 -1.53 0.62
CA VAL A 52 -11.68 -1.62 1.58
C VAL A 52 -12.08 -2.35 2.86
N THR A 53 -13.32 -2.17 3.33
CA THR A 53 -13.83 -2.89 4.50
C THR A 53 -13.94 -4.39 4.26
N ARG A 54 -14.38 -4.81 3.07
CA ARG A 54 -14.43 -6.24 2.70
C ARG A 54 -13.03 -6.84 2.54
N VAL A 55 -12.12 -6.11 1.94
CA VAL A 55 -10.71 -6.53 1.80
C VAL A 55 -10.05 -6.68 3.16
N ALA A 56 -10.23 -5.71 4.05
CA ALA A 56 -9.66 -5.73 5.40
C ALA A 56 -10.06 -7.00 6.18
N ALA A 57 -11.30 -7.48 5.99
CA ALA A 57 -11.78 -8.71 6.63
C ALA A 57 -11.10 -10.00 6.14
N LEU A 58 -10.34 -9.94 5.04
CA LEU A 58 -9.60 -11.07 4.48
C LEU A 58 -8.11 -11.06 4.87
N ILE A 59 -7.62 -9.97 5.48
CA ILE A 59 -6.21 -9.82 5.86
C ILE A 59 -6.00 -10.35 7.27
N ASP A 60 -5.10 -11.30 7.41
CA ASP A 60 -4.60 -11.77 8.69
C ASP A 60 -3.42 -10.89 9.14
N VAL A 61 -3.70 -9.92 10.02
CA VAL A 61 -2.68 -8.98 10.52
C VAL A 61 -1.61 -9.69 11.36
N GLU A 62 -1.96 -10.76 12.06
CA GLU A 62 -1.01 -11.50 12.91
C GLU A 62 0.01 -12.27 12.08
N ALA A 63 -0.31 -12.57 10.82
CA ALA A 63 0.61 -13.20 9.88
C ALA A 63 1.61 -12.22 9.24
N LEU A 64 1.44 -10.89 9.43
CA LEU A 64 2.33 -9.88 8.86
C LEU A 64 3.64 -9.81 9.65
N ASP A 65 4.78 -9.78 8.94
CA ASP A 65 6.10 -9.67 9.57
C ASP A 65 6.38 -8.21 10.00
N SER A 66 6.23 -7.94 11.29
CA SER A 66 6.51 -6.62 11.86
C SER A 66 8.01 -6.32 12.00
N SER A 67 8.89 -7.29 11.76
CA SER A 67 10.34 -7.08 11.74
C SER A 67 10.86 -6.58 10.39
N ALA A 68 10.07 -6.75 9.33
CA ALA A 68 10.36 -6.22 8.01
C ALA A 68 10.20 -4.69 7.96
N PRO A 69 10.85 -3.98 7.04
CA PRO A 69 10.51 -2.58 6.75
C PRO A 69 9.03 -2.48 6.35
N GLY A 70 8.35 -1.39 6.74
CA GLY A 70 6.99 -1.15 6.29
C GLY A 70 6.90 -1.10 4.76
N GLU A 71 5.90 -1.72 4.19
CA GLU A 71 5.75 -1.97 2.75
C GLU A 71 4.37 -1.55 2.24
N ALA A 72 4.32 -1.23 0.93
CA ALA A 72 3.10 -1.09 0.16
C ALA A 72 2.98 -2.30 -0.77
N VAL A 73 2.00 -3.17 -0.50
CA VAL A 73 1.78 -4.44 -1.19
C VAL A 73 0.58 -4.31 -2.12
N PRO A 74 0.73 -4.42 -3.45
CA PRO A 74 -0.41 -4.42 -4.35
C PRO A 74 -1.22 -5.70 -4.15
N LEU A 75 -2.53 -5.54 -4.01
CA LEU A 75 -3.48 -6.65 -3.91
C LEU A 75 -4.10 -6.99 -5.27
N TRP A 76 -4.43 -5.98 -6.06
CA TRP A 76 -4.83 -6.10 -7.47
C TRP A 76 -4.68 -4.77 -8.21
N ARG A 77 -4.69 -4.86 -9.53
CA ARG A 77 -4.87 -3.74 -10.46
C ARG A 77 -5.67 -4.20 -11.67
N THR A 78 -6.83 -3.56 -11.90
CA THR A 78 -7.71 -3.76 -13.06
C THR A 78 -7.81 -2.47 -13.88
N ALA A 79 -8.62 -2.46 -14.92
CA ALA A 79 -8.91 -1.23 -15.66
C ALA A 79 -9.74 -0.22 -14.84
N GLY A 80 -10.49 -0.68 -13.82
CA GLY A 80 -11.41 0.16 -13.04
C GLY A 80 -10.90 0.56 -11.67
N SER A 81 -10.06 -0.27 -11.04
CA SER A 81 -9.59 -0.04 -9.67
C SER A 81 -8.26 -0.72 -9.37
N GLU A 82 -7.59 -0.29 -8.32
CA GLU A 82 -6.47 -0.99 -7.71
C GLU A 82 -6.56 -0.95 -6.19
N ALA A 83 -5.91 -1.91 -5.55
CA ALA A 83 -5.82 -1.95 -4.09
C ALA A 83 -4.41 -2.25 -3.60
N TRP A 84 -4.15 -1.74 -2.40
CA TRP A 84 -2.87 -1.84 -1.74
C TRP A 84 -3.05 -2.15 -0.26
N LEU A 85 -2.27 -3.08 0.26
CA LEU A 85 -2.04 -3.27 1.69
C LEU A 85 -0.78 -2.50 2.06
N ASN A 86 -0.88 -1.62 3.05
CA ASN A 86 0.26 -0.84 3.52
C ASN A 86 0.52 -1.14 5.00
N THR A 87 1.77 -1.42 5.32
CA THR A 87 2.26 -1.60 6.69
C THR A 87 3.20 -0.46 7.06
N TRP A 88 3.01 0.12 8.24
CA TRP A 88 3.74 1.29 8.74
C TRP A 88 4.36 0.98 10.09
N TRP A 89 5.40 0.16 10.10
CA TRP A 89 6.09 -0.21 11.34
C TRP A 89 6.84 0.96 11.99
N GLN A 90 7.11 2.02 11.22
CA GLN A 90 7.62 3.30 11.69
C GLN A 90 6.63 4.41 11.34
N PRO A 91 6.50 5.46 12.18
CA PRO A 91 5.66 6.59 11.84
C PRO A 91 6.07 7.21 10.51
N ARG A 92 5.10 7.54 9.66
CA ARG A 92 5.35 8.15 8.37
C ARG A 92 4.29 9.17 8.00
N ASP A 93 4.74 10.33 7.60
CA ASP A 93 3.94 11.39 7.03
C ASP A 93 3.97 11.31 5.50
N SER A 94 2.79 11.30 4.87
CA SER A 94 2.70 11.30 3.41
C SER A 94 2.99 12.65 2.78
N GLY A 95 3.00 13.74 3.54
CA GLY A 95 2.89 15.09 3.00
C GLY A 95 1.53 15.35 2.36
N PHE A 96 1.25 16.60 1.97
CA PHE A 96 0.05 16.89 1.17
C PHE A 96 0.23 16.39 -0.25
N HIS A 97 -0.76 15.61 -0.73
CA HIS A 97 -0.72 14.99 -2.05
C HIS A 97 -2.12 14.85 -2.65
N ASP A 98 -2.18 14.75 -3.97
CA ASP A 98 -3.33 14.31 -4.74
C ASP A 98 -3.11 12.90 -5.33
N HIS A 99 -4.12 12.38 -5.98
CA HIS A 99 -4.10 11.03 -6.56
C HIS A 99 -4.31 11.04 -8.08
N GLY A 100 -3.93 12.14 -8.75
CA GLY A 100 -4.04 12.24 -10.21
C GLY A 100 -5.47 12.10 -10.75
N GLY A 101 -6.48 12.47 -9.97
CA GLY A 101 -7.89 12.34 -10.31
C GLY A 101 -8.57 11.06 -9.82
N SER A 102 -7.83 10.12 -9.21
CA SER A 102 -8.43 8.92 -8.61
C SER A 102 -9.09 9.25 -7.27
N GLY A 103 -10.36 8.87 -7.13
CA GLY A 103 -11.00 8.77 -5.82
C GLY A 103 -10.52 7.54 -5.07
N GLY A 104 -10.88 7.41 -3.79
CA GLY A 104 -10.45 6.23 -3.05
C GLY A 104 -11.13 6.04 -1.71
N GLY A 105 -10.82 4.90 -1.11
CA GLY A 105 -11.17 4.52 0.26
C GLY A 105 -9.98 3.96 0.99
N VAL A 106 -9.95 4.18 2.30
CA VAL A 106 -8.93 3.65 3.22
C VAL A 106 -9.63 3.00 4.39
N HIS A 107 -9.16 1.83 4.80
CA HIS A 107 -9.56 1.16 6.04
C HIS A 107 -8.34 0.93 6.92
N VAL A 108 -8.44 1.26 8.18
CA VAL A 108 -7.41 1.01 9.18
C VAL A 108 -7.66 -0.37 9.79
N ILE A 109 -6.80 -1.33 9.52
CA ILE A 109 -6.91 -2.70 10.05
C ILE A 109 -6.33 -2.76 11.46
N ALA A 110 -5.17 -2.12 11.67
CA ALA A 110 -4.49 -2.03 12.96
C ALA A 110 -3.85 -0.66 13.15
N GLY A 111 -3.61 -0.28 14.40
CA GLY A 111 -3.02 1.01 14.73
C GLY A 111 -3.94 2.19 14.48
N GLU A 112 -3.37 3.31 14.08
CA GLU A 112 -4.07 4.59 13.91
C GLU A 112 -3.44 5.40 12.78
N VAL A 113 -4.28 6.18 12.06
CA VAL A 113 -3.83 7.19 11.11
C VAL A 113 -4.53 8.53 11.39
N THR A 114 -3.87 9.64 11.06
CA THR A 114 -4.48 10.97 11.12
C THR A 114 -4.56 11.56 9.73
N GLY A 115 -5.77 11.69 9.20
CA GLY A 115 -6.04 12.37 7.93
C GLY A 115 -6.19 13.88 8.14
N GLU A 116 -5.52 14.68 7.31
CA GLU A 116 -5.58 16.14 7.34
C GLU A 116 -5.91 16.72 5.96
N TYR A 117 -6.75 17.74 5.92
CA TYR A 117 -7.03 18.51 4.70
C TYR A 117 -7.29 19.98 5.00
N LEU A 118 -7.11 20.83 4.01
CA LEU A 118 -7.43 22.25 4.10
C LEU A 118 -8.92 22.49 3.84
N ARG A 119 -9.50 23.43 4.59
CA ARG A 119 -10.88 23.89 4.39
C ARG A 119 -10.91 25.07 3.43
N ILE A 120 -11.93 25.17 2.60
CA ILE A 120 -12.14 26.30 1.69
C ILE A 120 -12.23 27.63 2.46
N GLU A 121 -12.80 27.62 3.67
CA GLU A 121 -12.94 28.78 4.55
C GLU A 121 -11.63 29.12 5.30
N GLY A 122 -10.56 28.44 4.99
CA GLY A 122 -9.28 28.52 5.68
C GLY A 122 -9.17 27.59 6.90
N GLY A 123 -7.95 27.36 7.34
CA GLY A 123 -7.61 26.44 8.42
C GLY A 123 -7.49 24.98 7.99
N ARG A 124 -7.04 24.16 8.92
CA ARG A 124 -6.83 22.72 8.72
C ARG A 124 -7.84 21.92 9.52
N ARG A 125 -8.27 20.80 8.97
CA ARG A 125 -9.04 19.81 9.72
C ARG A 125 -8.28 18.51 9.72
N ALA A 126 -7.97 18.03 10.92
CA ALA A 126 -7.43 16.71 11.15
C ALA A 126 -8.51 15.80 11.76
N THR A 127 -8.51 14.55 11.34
CA THR A 127 -9.39 13.51 11.88
C THR A 127 -8.56 12.26 12.09
N ARG A 128 -8.67 11.65 13.27
CA ARG A 128 -8.06 10.36 13.59
C ARG A 128 -8.99 9.24 13.19
N PHE A 129 -8.39 8.16 12.71
CA PHE A 129 -9.05 6.92 12.36
C PHE A 129 -8.25 5.77 13.00
N GLY A 130 -8.91 5.04 13.90
CA GLY A 130 -8.36 3.86 14.55
C GLY A 130 -8.73 2.58 13.85
N ALA A 131 -8.26 1.46 14.40
CA ALA A 131 -8.57 0.13 13.88
C ALA A 131 -10.09 -0.10 13.75
N GLY A 132 -10.51 -0.61 12.59
CA GLY A 132 -11.90 -0.85 12.22
C GLY A 132 -12.59 0.35 11.55
N GLU A 133 -11.96 1.53 11.50
CA GLU A 133 -12.55 2.72 10.88
C GLU A 133 -12.10 2.88 9.43
N SER A 134 -12.99 3.49 8.62
CA SER A 134 -12.75 3.78 7.21
C SER A 134 -13.04 5.23 6.89
N PHE A 135 -12.36 5.75 5.87
CA PHE A 135 -12.70 7.02 5.25
C PHE A 135 -12.56 6.93 3.74
N SER A 136 -13.18 7.85 3.04
CA SER A 136 -13.08 7.96 1.58
C SER A 136 -12.81 9.40 1.15
N PHE A 137 -12.36 9.55 -0.09
CA PHE A 137 -12.04 10.85 -0.68
C PHE A 137 -12.34 10.85 -2.17
N THR A 138 -12.66 12.03 -2.68
CA THR A 138 -12.87 12.29 -4.11
C THR A 138 -11.54 12.51 -4.84
N GLY A 139 -11.53 12.32 -6.15
CA GLY A 139 -10.31 12.43 -6.97
C GLY A 139 -9.68 13.84 -7.02
N ASP A 140 -10.41 14.87 -6.64
CA ASP A 140 -9.92 16.26 -6.51
C ASP A 140 -9.38 16.59 -5.12
N ARG A 141 -9.37 15.63 -4.21
CA ARG A 141 -8.92 15.84 -2.83
C ARG A 141 -7.40 15.91 -2.75
N ILE A 142 -6.91 17.02 -2.19
CA ILE A 142 -5.53 17.12 -1.69
C ILE A 142 -5.60 16.93 -0.18
N HIS A 143 -4.88 15.93 0.31
CA HIS A 143 -4.83 15.60 1.73
C HIS A 143 -3.43 15.14 2.16
N ARG A 144 -3.25 15.01 3.46
CA ARG A 144 -2.08 14.45 4.12
C ARG A 144 -2.54 13.37 5.06
N VAL A 145 -1.77 12.30 5.18
CA VAL A 145 -2.03 11.23 6.13
C VAL A 145 -0.77 10.95 6.95
N ASP A 146 -0.88 11.16 8.25
CA ASP A 146 0.13 10.72 9.20
C ASP A 146 -0.20 9.29 9.64
N HIS A 147 0.70 8.36 9.33
CA HIS A 147 0.61 6.97 9.76
C HIS A 147 1.40 6.81 11.05
N HIS A 148 0.72 6.36 12.10
CA HIS A 148 1.34 6.11 13.39
C HIS A 148 2.06 4.75 13.36
N GLU A 149 3.00 4.55 14.30
CA GLU A 149 3.73 3.30 14.42
C GLU A 149 2.79 2.10 14.56
N GLY A 150 3.04 1.04 13.82
CA GLY A 150 2.22 -0.17 13.82
C GLY A 150 0.89 -0.05 13.06
N ALA A 151 0.67 1.04 12.31
CA ALA A 151 -0.51 1.15 11.48
C ALA A 151 -0.47 0.16 10.30
N VAL A 152 -1.60 -0.51 10.07
CA VAL A 152 -1.84 -1.36 8.90
C VAL A 152 -3.11 -0.87 8.22
N THR A 153 -3.01 -0.56 6.93
CA THR A 153 -4.12 0.04 6.17
C THR A 153 -4.32 -0.64 4.83
N VAL A 154 -5.58 -0.75 4.39
CA VAL A 154 -5.93 -1.10 3.02
C VAL A 154 -6.42 0.14 2.30
N HIS A 155 -5.91 0.35 1.10
CA HIS A 155 -6.30 1.43 0.22
C HIS A 155 -6.90 0.87 -1.06
N VAL A 156 -7.99 1.47 -1.54
CA VAL A 156 -8.55 1.21 -2.88
C VAL A 156 -8.65 2.53 -3.61
N TYR A 157 -8.17 2.56 -4.84
CA TYR A 157 -8.23 3.73 -5.74
C TYR A 157 -9.04 3.39 -6.99
N SER A 158 -9.85 4.34 -7.43
CA SER A 158 -10.63 4.20 -8.67
C SER A 158 -10.82 5.57 -9.36
N PRO A 159 -10.47 5.67 -10.67
CA PRO A 159 -9.72 4.67 -11.43
C PRO A 159 -8.34 4.38 -10.80
N PRO A 160 -7.57 3.39 -11.31
CA PRO A 160 -6.22 3.12 -10.81
C PRO A 160 -5.33 4.36 -10.84
N LEU A 161 -4.43 4.49 -9.86
CA LEU A 161 -3.49 5.60 -9.78
C LEU A 161 -2.63 5.70 -11.05
N GLY A 162 -2.65 6.88 -11.69
CA GLY A 162 -1.76 7.21 -12.79
C GLY A 162 -0.55 8.02 -12.34
N SER A 163 -0.76 8.88 -11.33
CA SER A 163 0.26 9.76 -10.77
C SER A 163 -0.13 10.23 -9.39
N ILE A 164 0.86 10.70 -8.63
CA ILE A 164 0.68 11.37 -7.34
C ILE A 164 1.34 12.74 -7.46
N GLY A 165 0.59 13.81 -7.17
CA GLY A 165 1.12 15.16 -7.10
C GLY A 165 1.39 15.54 -5.65
N HIS A 166 2.57 16.13 -5.37
CA HIS A 166 2.95 16.58 -4.04
C HIS A 166 2.80 18.08 -3.88
N TYR A 167 2.51 18.51 -2.67
CA TYR A 167 2.25 19.92 -2.34
C TYR A 167 2.91 20.30 -1.02
N GLU A 168 3.47 21.48 -0.98
CA GLU A 168 3.92 22.16 0.23
C GLU A 168 2.89 23.19 0.71
N LEU A 169 2.81 23.39 2.01
CA LEU A 169 1.98 24.43 2.60
C LEU A 169 2.85 25.67 2.87
N VAL A 170 2.68 26.72 2.05
CA VAL A 170 3.41 27.99 2.17
C VAL A 170 2.43 29.09 2.49
N ASP A 171 2.63 29.79 3.62
CA ASP A 171 1.77 30.91 4.08
C ASP A 171 0.26 30.56 4.14
N GLY A 172 -0.06 29.29 4.41
CA GLY A 172 -1.44 28.80 4.49
C GLY A 172 -2.06 28.40 3.14
N GLU A 173 -1.31 28.44 2.06
CA GLU A 173 -1.71 28.02 0.73
C GLU A 173 -0.94 26.76 0.29
N LEU A 174 -1.66 25.84 -0.36
CA LEU A 174 -1.03 24.69 -1.00
C LEU A 174 -0.38 25.11 -2.31
N ARG A 175 0.91 24.85 -2.44
CA ARG A 175 1.68 25.04 -3.67
C ARG A 175 2.17 23.69 -4.15
N ARG A 176 1.91 23.40 -5.42
CA ARG A 176 2.42 22.18 -6.03
C ARG A 176 3.95 22.23 -6.05
N GLU A 177 4.59 21.18 -5.62
CA GLU A 177 6.04 21.03 -5.72
C GLU A 177 6.49 21.03 -7.19
N HIS A 178 7.64 21.66 -7.45
CA HIS A 178 8.20 21.73 -8.80
C HIS A 178 8.82 20.39 -9.17
N GLY A 179 8.24 19.75 -10.15
CA GLY A 179 8.65 18.46 -10.66
C GLY A 179 7.48 17.77 -11.37
N PRO A 180 7.74 16.75 -12.19
CA PRO A 180 6.66 15.89 -12.65
C PRO A 180 6.06 15.17 -11.42
N PRO A 181 4.74 14.90 -11.43
CA PRO A 181 4.14 14.04 -10.42
C PRO A 181 4.80 12.66 -10.49
N ASP A 182 4.89 12.00 -9.33
CA ASP A 182 5.39 10.62 -9.29
C ASP A 182 4.49 9.74 -10.17
N GLU A 183 5.09 9.09 -11.17
CA GLU A 183 4.40 8.07 -11.93
C GLU A 183 4.27 6.83 -11.04
N VAL A 184 3.02 6.39 -10.82
CA VAL A 184 2.77 5.12 -10.15
C VAL A 184 2.99 4.00 -11.14
N SER A 185 4.21 3.51 -11.19
CA SER A 185 4.53 2.31 -11.96
C SER A 185 3.90 1.08 -11.30
N PRO A 186 3.48 0.09 -12.09
CA PRO A 186 3.15 -1.21 -11.52
C PRO A 186 4.37 -1.71 -10.72
N PRO A 187 4.16 -2.51 -9.65
CA PRO A 187 5.23 -2.95 -8.77
C PRO A 187 6.41 -3.47 -9.57
N SER A 188 7.60 -3.01 -9.22
CA SER A 188 8.82 -3.50 -9.86
C SER A 188 8.93 -5.01 -9.66
N ALA A 189 9.63 -5.70 -10.57
CA ALA A 189 9.89 -7.14 -10.43
C ALA A 189 10.59 -7.51 -9.10
N ALA A 190 11.18 -6.55 -8.39
CA ALA A 190 11.72 -6.74 -7.04
C ALA A 190 10.61 -6.76 -5.99
N LEU A 191 9.60 -5.90 -6.12
CA LEU A 191 8.42 -5.92 -5.25
C LEU A 191 7.56 -7.16 -5.54
N THR A 192 7.39 -7.51 -6.83
CA THR A 192 6.71 -8.75 -7.25
C THR A 192 7.42 -9.98 -6.69
N ARG A 193 8.74 -9.97 -6.52
CA ARG A 193 9.49 -11.05 -5.86
C ARG A 193 9.29 -11.08 -4.34
N ALA A 194 9.15 -9.94 -3.69
CA ALA A 194 8.80 -9.86 -2.26
C ALA A 194 7.35 -10.29 -1.99
N LEU A 195 6.49 -10.29 -3.01
CA LEU A 195 5.06 -10.56 -2.94
C LEU A 195 4.62 -11.87 -3.62
N GLY A 196 5.54 -12.71 -4.12
CA GLY A 196 5.24 -13.98 -4.72
C GLY A 196 4.97 -13.97 -6.20
N GLY A 197 5.59 -13.11 -6.92
CA GLY A 197 5.66 -13.26 -8.38
C GLY A 197 6.76 -14.19 -8.82
#